data_e6ce53f664a5e110ae2c7032a6857af9
#
_entry.id   e6ce53f664a5e110ae2c7032a6857af9
#
_cell.length_a   1.000
_cell.length_b   1.000
_cell.length_c   1.000
_cell.angle_alpha   90.00
_cell.angle_beta   90.00
_cell.angle_gamma   90.00
#
_symmetry.space_group_name_H-M   'P 1'
#
loop_
_entity.id
_entity.type
_entity.pdbx_description
1 polymer ?
#
loop_
_entity_poly.entity_id
_entity_poly.type
_entity_poly.pdbx_seq_one_letter_code
_entity_poly.pdbx_strand_id
1 'polypeptide(L)'
;MPPLSRVLITLFFLSSILGAVEWMAFRLLKRKFELNHNWEAWSRFWLVAVGLIWIAFMFNAFMWPTWRATHPRLLSFLSVLFFVVFLPKLVMAFFQFVDDLRYVVQWGVVQTGTSDRPIPRSSFIATLGLGVAGVTFSSFLYGVVWGKYAYRTERLKVAIPGLHKAFQGLRVVQISDAHLGSFADTPAPVLEALESIASLKPDLILFTGDLVNTDASEAEKWIGPFAELAAPMGKFSIMGNHDYADYGPFTDEEREASRQRLYEIHEEMGFNLLLNEHVHLEREGQQLVLLGVENLGKGFRTSGDLKKTMA
;
A
#
# COMPACT_ATOMS: atom_id res chain seq x y z
N MET A 1 9.34 2.33 25.81
CA MET A 1 7.96 1.87 25.65
C MET A 1 7.00 2.90 26.23
N PRO A 2 5.84 3.18 25.62
CA PRO A 2 4.85 4.06 26.25
C PRO A 2 4.37 3.44 27.59
N PRO A 3 4.01 4.26 28.59
CA PRO A 3 3.53 3.75 29.87
C PRO A 3 2.26 2.90 29.67
N LEU A 4 2.15 1.81 30.41
CA LEU A 4 1.08 0.81 30.29
C LEU A 4 -0.32 1.45 30.32
N SER A 5 -0.50 2.51 31.14
CA SER A 5 -1.75 3.27 31.20
C SER A 5 -2.15 3.90 29.87
N ARG A 6 -1.20 4.46 29.09
CA ARG A 6 -1.51 5.02 27.76
C ARG A 6 -1.92 3.93 26.77
N VAL A 7 -1.25 2.79 26.80
CA VAL A 7 -1.61 1.64 25.95
C VAL A 7 -3.02 1.17 26.26
N LEU A 8 -3.36 0.97 27.55
CA LEU A 8 -4.69 0.54 27.97
C LEU A 8 -5.79 1.54 27.61
N ILE A 9 -5.54 2.83 27.79
CA ILE A 9 -6.47 3.89 27.39
C ILE A 9 -6.71 3.87 25.88
N THR A 10 -5.64 3.78 25.08
CA THR A 10 -5.75 3.72 23.61
C THR A 10 -6.54 2.50 23.16
N LEU A 11 -6.25 1.32 23.72
CA LEU A 11 -6.98 0.09 23.43
C LEU A 11 -8.47 0.18 23.82
N PHE A 12 -8.76 0.79 24.96
CA PHE A 12 -10.16 1.00 25.40
C PHE A 12 -10.93 1.89 24.42
N PHE A 13 -10.39 3.06 24.04
CA PHE A 13 -11.04 3.95 23.08
C PHE A 13 -11.18 3.31 21.70
N LEU A 14 -10.13 2.65 21.22
CA LEU A 14 -10.18 1.94 19.93
C LEU A 14 -11.26 0.86 19.95
N SER A 15 -11.28 0.02 20.99
CA SER A 15 -12.28 -1.04 21.14
C SER A 15 -13.69 -0.49 21.24
N SER A 16 -13.89 0.65 21.91
CA SER A 16 -15.19 1.30 22.01
C SER A 16 -15.70 1.81 20.66
N ILE A 17 -14.83 2.46 19.87
CA ILE A 17 -15.17 2.95 18.52
C ILE A 17 -15.50 1.78 17.59
N LEU A 18 -14.63 0.77 17.56
CA LEU A 18 -14.84 -0.41 16.73
C LEU A 18 -16.14 -1.15 17.15
N GLY A 19 -16.39 -1.31 18.46
CA GLY A 19 -17.62 -1.91 18.97
C GLY A 19 -18.89 -1.13 18.58
N ALA A 20 -18.82 0.20 18.57
CA ALA A 20 -19.93 1.04 18.10
C ALA A 20 -20.22 0.83 16.60
N VAL A 21 -19.16 0.75 15.77
CA VAL A 21 -19.30 0.46 14.33
C VAL A 21 -19.94 -0.93 14.12
N GLU A 22 -19.45 -1.95 14.82
CA GLU A 22 -20.01 -3.31 14.74
C GLU A 22 -21.49 -3.34 15.13
N TRP A 23 -21.82 -2.69 16.23
CA TRP A 23 -23.21 -2.60 16.71
C TRP A 23 -24.13 -1.91 15.70
N MET A 24 -23.69 -0.79 15.11
CA MET A 24 -24.45 -0.09 14.07
C MET A 24 -24.62 -0.94 12.81
N ALA A 25 -23.56 -1.58 12.34
CA ALA A 25 -23.61 -2.46 11.18
C ALA A 25 -24.55 -3.66 11.43
N PHE A 26 -24.45 -4.27 12.60
CA PHE A 26 -25.35 -5.36 13.01
C PHE A 26 -26.82 -4.92 13.07
N ARG A 27 -27.11 -3.73 13.62
CA ARG A 27 -28.48 -3.17 13.64
C ARG A 27 -29.05 -2.98 12.25
N LEU A 28 -28.23 -2.49 11.30
CA LEU A 28 -28.67 -2.33 9.92
C LEU A 28 -29.00 -3.67 9.27
N LEU A 29 -28.15 -4.69 9.47
CA LEU A 29 -28.39 -6.06 8.97
C LEU A 29 -29.62 -6.69 9.62
N LYS A 30 -29.74 -6.60 10.96
CA LYS A 30 -30.89 -7.13 11.70
C LYS A 30 -32.18 -6.57 11.12
N ARG A 31 -32.29 -5.27 11.00
CA ARG A 31 -33.48 -4.61 10.46
C ARG A 31 -33.86 -5.06 9.05
N LYS A 32 -32.86 -5.38 8.21
CA LYS A 32 -33.13 -5.81 6.83
C LYS A 32 -33.47 -7.27 6.71
N PHE A 33 -32.90 -8.12 7.58
CA PHE A 33 -32.93 -9.58 7.43
C PHE A 33 -33.59 -10.34 8.58
N GLU A 34 -34.07 -9.67 9.65
CA GLU A 34 -34.65 -10.33 10.84
C GLU A 34 -35.87 -11.19 10.52
N LEU A 35 -36.59 -10.91 9.44
CA LEU A 35 -37.72 -11.70 8.97
C LEU A 35 -37.29 -12.93 8.15
N ASN A 36 -36.00 -13.07 7.86
CA ASN A 36 -35.49 -14.25 7.17
C ASN A 36 -35.48 -15.45 8.10
N HIS A 37 -35.98 -16.59 7.64
CA HIS A 37 -36.06 -17.85 8.41
C HIS A 37 -34.71 -18.25 9.06
N ASN A 38 -33.58 -17.94 8.45
CA ASN A 38 -32.27 -18.31 8.94
C ASN A 38 -31.57 -17.17 9.74
N TRP A 39 -32.27 -16.10 10.10
CA TRP A 39 -31.66 -14.93 10.74
C TRP A 39 -30.92 -15.28 12.05
N GLU A 40 -31.50 -16.14 12.88
CA GLU A 40 -30.84 -16.53 14.14
C GLU A 40 -29.49 -17.21 13.91
N ALA A 41 -29.43 -18.15 12.94
CA ALA A 41 -28.20 -18.84 12.59
C ALA A 41 -27.16 -17.85 12.01
N TRP A 42 -27.59 -16.96 11.11
CA TRP A 42 -26.73 -15.92 10.52
C TRP A 42 -26.24 -14.92 11.56
N SER A 43 -27.07 -14.52 12.50
CA SER A 43 -26.65 -13.57 13.55
C SER A 43 -25.63 -14.20 14.51
N ARG A 44 -25.79 -15.47 14.88
CA ARG A 44 -24.78 -16.20 15.67
C ARG A 44 -23.47 -16.35 14.91
N PHE A 45 -23.53 -16.75 13.64
CA PHE A 45 -22.35 -16.84 12.78
C PHE A 45 -21.63 -15.49 12.69
N TRP A 46 -22.37 -14.39 12.47
CA TRP A 46 -21.82 -13.04 12.43
C TRP A 46 -21.06 -12.70 13.71
N LEU A 47 -21.68 -12.92 14.89
CA LEU A 47 -21.06 -12.61 16.17
C LEU A 47 -19.77 -13.40 16.42
N VAL A 48 -19.77 -14.69 16.06
CA VAL A 48 -18.58 -15.54 16.17
C VAL A 48 -17.48 -15.06 15.19
N ALA A 49 -17.83 -14.83 13.94
CA ALA A 49 -16.87 -14.37 12.92
C ALA A 49 -16.25 -13.02 13.29
N VAL A 50 -17.06 -12.06 13.76
CA VAL A 50 -16.60 -10.78 14.27
C VAL A 50 -15.66 -10.97 15.46
N GLY A 51 -16.04 -11.79 16.42
CA GLY A 51 -15.19 -12.08 17.59
C GLY A 51 -13.83 -12.66 17.19
N LEU A 52 -13.80 -13.60 16.26
CA LEU A 52 -12.56 -14.20 15.77
C LEU A 52 -11.68 -13.18 15.03
N ILE A 53 -12.28 -12.33 14.19
CA ILE A 53 -11.54 -11.28 13.48
C ILE A 53 -10.95 -10.25 14.46
N TRP A 54 -11.71 -9.91 15.51
CA TRP A 54 -11.25 -9.03 16.58
C TRP A 54 -10.08 -9.62 17.36
N ILE A 55 -10.20 -10.89 17.75
CA ILE A 55 -9.12 -11.60 18.44
C ILE A 55 -7.86 -11.62 17.56
N ALA A 56 -8.01 -11.94 16.28
CA ALA A 56 -6.92 -11.95 15.32
C ALA A 56 -6.28 -10.57 15.15
N PHE A 57 -7.08 -9.50 15.09
CA PHE A 57 -6.59 -8.13 15.01
C PHE A 57 -5.86 -7.68 16.28
N MET A 58 -6.41 -7.98 17.47
CA MET A 58 -5.75 -7.68 18.74
C MET A 58 -4.45 -8.47 18.89
N PHE A 59 -4.46 -9.76 18.51
CA PHE A 59 -3.26 -10.57 18.46
C PHE A 59 -2.20 -9.97 17.51
N ASN A 60 -2.61 -9.55 16.32
CA ASN A 60 -1.73 -8.88 15.37
C ASN A 60 -1.12 -7.61 15.97
N ALA A 61 -1.95 -6.73 16.55
CA ALA A 61 -1.48 -5.49 17.16
C ALA A 61 -0.50 -5.74 18.33
N PHE A 62 -0.75 -6.78 19.13
CA PHE A 62 0.11 -7.18 20.24
C PHE A 62 1.44 -7.78 19.76
N MET A 63 1.40 -8.64 18.74
CA MET A 63 2.57 -9.31 18.19
C MET A 63 3.41 -8.45 17.24
N TRP A 64 2.85 -7.36 16.72
CA TRP A 64 3.53 -6.51 15.74
C TRP A 64 4.95 -6.09 16.12
N PRO A 65 5.24 -5.62 17.36
CA PRO A 65 6.59 -5.19 17.73
C PRO A 65 7.63 -6.32 17.70
N THR A 66 7.20 -7.55 17.98
CA THR A 66 8.10 -8.72 18.14
C THR A 66 8.15 -9.59 16.88
N TRP A 67 7.05 -9.70 16.15
CA TRP A 67 6.92 -10.63 15.02
C TRP A 67 7.04 -9.99 13.63
N ARG A 68 7.09 -8.66 13.57
CA ARG A 68 7.18 -7.97 12.26
C ARG A 68 8.40 -8.37 11.43
N ALA A 69 9.49 -8.77 12.08
CA ALA A 69 10.71 -9.22 11.42
C ALA A 69 10.66 -10.71 11.01
N THR A 70 10.06 -11.56 11.86
CA THR A 70 10.07 -13.02 11.67
C THR A 70 8.82 -13.55 10.95
N HIS A 71 7.66 -12.85 11.09
CA HIS A 71 6.39 -13.28 10.54
C HIS A 71 5.64 -12.13 9.83
N PRO A 72 6.29 -11.33 8.97
CA PRO A 72 5.67 -10.14 8.38
C PRO A 72 4.44 -10.47 7.53
N ARG A 73 4.46 -11.61 6.83
CA ARG A 73 3.35 -12.06 5.99
C ARG A 73 2.09 -12.38 6.78
N LEU A 74 2.23 -13.08 7.91
CA LEU A 74 1.09 -13.39 8.78
C LEU A 74 0.47 -12.10 9.33
N LEU A 75 1.29 -11.19 9.84
CA LEU A 75 0.82 -9.93 10.40
C LEU A 75 0.13 -9.05 9.32
N SER A 76 0.72 -8.99 8.12
CA SER A 76 0.10 -8.29 6.98
C SER A 76 -1.22 -8.93 6.56
N PHE A 77 -1.29 -10.25 6.47
CA PHE A 77 -2.53 -10.97 6.16
C PHE A 77 -3.63 -10.68 7.18
N LEU A 78 -3.33 -10.73 8.47
CA LEU A 78 -4.29 -10.42 9.54
C LEU A 78 -4.77 -8.96 9.48
N SER A 79 -3.86 -8.03 9.17
CA SER A 79 -4.20 -6.61 8.97
C SER A 79 -5.14 -6.44 7.77
N VAL A 80 -4.80 -7.02 6.64
CA VAL A 80 -5.60 -6.95 5.41
C VAL A 80 -6.99 -7.56 5.64
N LEU A 81 -7.05 -8.74 6.25
CA LEU A 81 -8.32 -9.41 6.58
C LEU A 81 -9.21 -8.51 7.44
N PHE A 82 -8.63 -7.87 8.45
CA PHE A 82 -9.36 -6.93 9.28
C PHE A 82 -9.94 -5.76 8.46
N PHE A 83 -9.11 -5.08 7.66
CA PHE A 83 -9.55 -3.91 6.90
C PHE A 83 -10.58 -4.26 5.82
N VAL A 84 -10.40 -5.36 5.10
CA VAL A 84 -11.37 -5.82 4.07
C VAL A 84 -12.75 -6.04 4.67
N VAL A 85 -12.83 -6.55 5.91
CA VAL A 85 -14.10 -6.83 6.58
C VAL A 85 -14.62 -5.60 7.32
N PHE A 86 -13.74 -4.77 7.90
CA PHE A 86 -14.15 -3.64 8.75
C PHE A 86 -14.61 -2.41 7.94
N LEU A 87 -13.93 -2.07 6.85
CA LEU A 87 -14.27 -0.87 6.06
C LEU A 87 -15.71 -0.89 5.50
N PRO A 88 -16.23 -1.99 4.95
CA PRO A 88 -17.64 -2.08 4.57
C PRO A 88 -18.60 -1.86 5.75
N LYS A 89 -18.23 -2.33 6.95
CA LYS A 89 -19.04 -2.11 8.16
C LYS A 89 -19.04 -0.65 8.60
N LEU A 90 -17.95 0.07 8.41
CA LEU A 90 -17.88 1.51 8.63
C LEU A 90 -18.88 2.25 7.72
N VAL A 91 -18.98 1.84 6.46
CA VAL A 91 -20.01 2.38 5.54
C VAL A 91 -21.40 2.05 6.03
N MET A 92 -21.67 0.81 6.42
CA MET A 92 -22.97 0.42 6.98
C MET A 92 -23.31 1.23 8.23
N ALA A 93 -22.36 1.43 9.13
CA ALA A 93 -22.51 2.22 10.35
C ALA A 93 -22.84 3.68 10.05
N PHE A 94 -22.20 4.27 9.02
CA PHE A 94 -22.52 5.62 8.56
C PHE A 94 -23.98 5.74 8.10
N PHE A 95 -24.46 4.85 7.26
CA PHE A 95 -25.84 4.87 6.79
C PHE A 95 -26.83 4.59 7.93
N GLN A 96 -26.48 3.72 8.87
CA GLN A 96 -27.28 3.50 10.08
C GLN A 96 -27.34 4.76 10.94
N PHE A 97 -26.21 5.45 11.12
CA PHE A 97 -26.16 6.72 11.87
C PHE A 97 -27.02 7.80 11.23
N VAL A 98 -26.97 7.96 9.90
CA VAL A 98 -27.82 8.91 9.17
C VAL A 98 -29.30 8.61 9.39
N ASP A 99 -29.71 7.32 9.35
CA ASP A 99 -31.10 6.95 9.61
C ASP A 99 -31.50 7.14 11.07
N ASP A 100 -30.59 6.90 12.01
CA ASP A 100 -30.83 7.15 13.45
C ASP A 100 -31.00 8.66 13.71
N LEU A 101 -30.17 9.51 13.12
CA LEU A 101 -30.27 10.96 13.22
C LEU A 101 -31.60 11.46 12.65
N ARG A 102 -31.96 10.99 11.46
CA ARG A 102 -33.27 11.29 10.84
C ARG A 102 -34.43 10.91 11.78
N TYR A 103 -34.37 9.71 12.36
CA TYR A 103 -35.38 9.23 13.28
C TYR A 103 -35.50 10.10 14.54
N VAL A 104 -34.37 10.51 15.14
CA VAL A 104 -34.34 11.37 16.33
C VAL A 104 -34.94 12.75 16.02
N VAL A 105 -34.57 13.35 14.89
CA VAL A 105 -35.14 14.65 14.47
C VAL A 105 -36.65 14.55 14.30
N GLN A 106 -37.14 13.52 13.65
CA GLN A 106 -38.58 13.32 13.42
C GLN A 106 -39.32 13.01 14.73
N TRP A 107 -38.72 12.24 15.63
CA TRP A 107 -39.29 12.02 16.96
C TRP A 107 -39.46 13.36 17.70
N GLY A 108 -38.46 14.25 17.64
CA GLY A 108 -38.57 15.59 18.22
C GLY A 108 -39.71 16.42 17.60
N VAL A 109 -39.90 16.38 16.28
CA VAL A 109 -41.01 17.08 15.59
C VAL A 109 -42.38 16.52 16.04
N VAL A 110 -42.53 15.21 16.24
CA VAL A 110 -43.76 14.61 16.74
C VAL A 110 -44.06 15.11 18.16
N GLN A 111 -43.05 15.21 19.02
CA GLN A 111 -43.23 15.69 20.42
C GLN A 111 -43.67 17.16 20.49
N THR A 112 -43.37 17.98 19.48
CA THR A 112 -43.83 19.37 19.40
C THR A 112 -45.25 19.52 18.85
N GLY A 113 -45.96 18.40 18.57
CA GLY A 113 -47.34 18.41 18.10
C GLY A 113 -47.54 18.86 16.64
N THR A 114 -46.43 18.97 15.89
CA THR A 114 -46.48 19.42 14.48
C THR A 114 -46.73 18.24 13.50
N SER A 115 -46.73 16.98 13.98
CA SER A 115 -47.04 15.81 13.16
C SER A 115 -47.56 14.68 14.04
N ASP A 116 -48.68 14.03 13.64
CA ASP A 116 -49.34 12.94 14.37
C ASP A 116 -48.78 11.54 14.03
N ARG A 117 -47.86 11.41 13.10
CA ARG A 117 -47.40 10.10 12.66
C ARG A 117 -45.87 9.96 12.79
N PRO A 118 -45.42 8.95 13.55
CA PRO A 118 -43.98 8.59 13.50
C PRO A 118 -43.62 8.04 12.13
N ILE A 119 -42.59 8.61 11.52
CA ILE A 119 -42.09 8.11 10.23
C ILE A 119 -41.24 6.86 10.48
N PRO A 120 -41.53 5.73 9.83
CA PRO A 120 -40.78 4.50 10.05
C PRO A 120 -39.33 4.69 9.57
N ARG A 121 -38.43 3.89 10.12
CA ARG A 121 -37.03 3.84 9.68
C ARG A 121 -36.94 3.53 8.20
N SER A 122 -36.01 4.18 7.50
CA SER A 122 -35.93 4.11 6.04
C SER A 122 -35.33 2.79 5.57
N SER A 123 -36.14 1.93 4.94
CA SER A 123 -35.66 0.76 4.23
C SER A 123 -34.74 1.11 3.05
N PHE A 124 -34.98 2.28 2.43
CA PHE A 124 -34.13 2.80 1.34
C PHE A 124 -32.71 3.09 1.82
N ILE A 125 -32.55 3.84 2.92
CA ILE A 125 -31.23 4.15 3.50
C ILE A 125 -30.48 2.86 3.86
N ALA A 126 -31.16 1.86 4.45
CA ALA A 126 -30.55 0.59 4.76
C ALA A 126 -30.10 -0.18 3.51
N THR A 127 -30.94 -0.21 2.46
CA THR A 127 -30.60 -0.88 1.19
C THR A 127 -29.45 -0.19 0.49
N LEU A 128 -29.45 1.14 0.45
CA LEU A 128 -28.35 1.93 -0.10
C LEU A 128 -27.04 1.68 0.66
N GLY A 129 -27.10 1.68 2.00
CA GLY A 129 -25.94 1.39 2.84
C GLY A 129 -25.35 0.00 2.58
N LEU A 130 -26.18 -1.02 2.41
CA LEU A 130 -25.74 -2.37 2.03
C LEU A 130 -25.15 -2.41 0.62
N GLY A 131 -25.75 -1.72 -0.35
CA GLY A 131 -25.23 -1.64 -1.70
C GLY A 131 -23.85 -1.01 -1.76
N VAL A 132 -23.68 0.16 -1.12
CA VAL A 132 -22.38 0.86 -1.05
C VAL A 132 -21.34 0.03 -0.28
N ALA A 133 -21.74 -0.60 0.83
CA ALA A 133 -20.84 -1.49 1.58
C ALA A 133 -20.40 -2.71 0.75
N GLY A 134 -21.32 -3.29 -0.06
CA GLY A 134 -21.01 -4.38 -0.99
C GLY A 134 -20.01 -3.96 -2.06
N VAL A 135 -20.17 -2.78 -2.66
CA VAL A 135 -19.21 -2.20 -3.61
C VAL A 135 -17.87 -1.97 -2.94
N THR A 136 -17.85 -1.41 -1.72
CA THR A 136 -16.63 -1.18 -0.94
C THR A 136 -15.91 -2.50 -0.68
N PHE A 137 -16.62 -3.53 -0.20
CA PHE A 137 -16.04 -4.86 0.04
C PHE A 137 -15.42 -5.45 -1.24
N SER A 138 -16.18 -5.44 -2.33
CA SER A 138 -15.74 -6.01 -3.61
C SER A 138 -14.53 -5.27 -4.19
N SER A 139 -14.51 -3.93 -4.06
CA SER A 139 -13.39 -3.09 -4.53
C SER A 139 -12.11 -3.37 -3.73
N PHE A 140 -12.20 -3.47 -2.40
CA PHE A 140 -11.04 -3.83 -1.58
C PHE A 140 -10.55 -5.25 -1.84
N LEU A 141 -11.48 -6.21 -1.94
CA LEU A 141 -11.13 -7.60 -2.25
C LEU A 141 -10.44 -7.69 -3.63
N TYR A 142 -10.98 -7.01 -4.64
CA TYR A 142 -10.36 -6.93 -5.96
C TYR A 142 -8.95 -6.31 -5.87
N GLY A 143 -8.80 -5.17 -5.18
CA GLY A 143 -7.52 -4.49 -5.01
C GLY A 143 -6.46 -5.37 -4.35
N VAL A 144 -6.84 -6.12 -3.31
CA VAL A 144 -5.92 -7.02 -2.58
C VAL A 144 -5.52 -8.24 -3.40
N VAL A 145 -6.45 -8.83 -4.14
CA VAL A 145 -6.21 -10.11 -4.85
C VAL A 145 -5.60 -9.89 -6.22
N TRP A 146 -6.11 -8.95 -6.99
CA TRP A 146 -5.73 -8.73 -8.39
C TRP A 146 -5.15 -7.34 -8.65
N GLY A 147 -5.72 -6.30 -8.08
CA GLY A 147 -5.41 -4.91 -8.41
C GLY A 147 -3.94 -4.54 -8.18
N LYS A 148 -3.33 -5.10 -7.15
CA LYS A 148 -1.90 -4.88 -6.83
C LYS A 148 -0.93 -5.41 -7.89
N TYR A 149 -1.39 -6.27 -8.79
CA TYR A 149 -0.60 -6.84 -9.89
C TYR A 149 -1.00 -6.27 -11.27
N ALA A 150 -1.99 -5.39 -11.32
CA ALA A 150 -2.46 -4.78 -12.55
C ALA A 150 -1.53 -3.62 -12.97
N TYR A 151 -0.32 -3.96 -13.39
CA TYR A 151 0.64 -2.97 -13.86
C TYR A 151 0.14 -2.24 -15.10
N ARG A 152 0.47 -0.96 -15.17
CA ARG A 152 0.06 -0.08 -16.26
C ARG A 152 1.25 0.74 -16.73
N THR A 153 1.47 0.78 -18.04
CA THR A 153 2.49 1.64 -18.64
C THR A 153 1.90 3.03 -18.88
N GLU A 154 2.40 4.02 -18.17
CA GLU A 154 2.10 5.43 -18.44
C GLU A 154 3.09 5.98 -19.47
N ARG A 155 2.57 6.69 -20.48
CA ARG A 155 3.40 7.27 -21.54
C ARG A 155 3.31 8.77 -21.49
N LEU A 156 4.44 9.41 -21.20
CA LEU A 156 4.57 10.85 -21.15
C LEU A 156 5.53 11.33 -22.26
N LYS A 157 5.14 12.42 -22.94
CA LYS A 157 6.05 13.14 -23.81
C LYS A 157 6.57 14.35 -23.04
N VAL A 158 7.88 14.37 -22.78
CA VAL A 158 8.53 15.45 -22.05
C VAL A 158 9.28 16.33 -23.06
N ALA A 159 8.94 17.61 -23.10
CA ALA A 159 9.66 18.61 -23.89
C ALA A 159 10.72 19.26 -23.00
N ILE A 160 11.98 19.11 -23.34
CA ILE A 160 13.12 19.71 -22.64
C ILE A 160 13.65 20.85 -23.51
N PRO A 161 13.48 22.13 -23.10
CA PRO A 161 14.02 23.26 -23.84
C PRO A 161 15.53 23.15 -23.99
N GLY A 162 16.05 23.36 -25.22
CA GLY A 162 17.47 23.27 -25.49
C GLY A 162 18.04 21.85 -25.64
N LEU A 163 17.21 20.80 -25.52
CA LEU A 163 17.68 19.44 -25.74
C LEU A 163 18.20 19.26 -27.16
N HIS A 164 19.47 18.83 -27.28
CA HIS A 164 20.09 18.60 -28.59
C HIS A 164 19.33 17.53 -29.39
N LYS A 165 19.25 17.69 -30.70
CA LYS A 165 18.51 16.78 -31.61
C LYS A 165 18.94 15.33 -31.50
N ALA A 166 20.19 15.03 -31.15
CA ALA A 166 20.70 13.68 -30.95
C ALA A 166 19.94 12.93 -29.84
N PHE A 167 19.39 13.63 -28.84
CA PHE A 167 18.64 13.05 -27.72
C PHE A 167 17.12 13.14 -27.89
N GLN A 168 16.64 13.74 -29.00
CA GLN A 168 15.19 13.79 -29.25
C GLN A 168 14.65 12.40 -29.61
N GLY A 169 13.47 12.08 -29.09
CA GLY A 169 12.82 10.81 -29.34
C GLY A 169 13.37 9.63 -28.52
N LEU A 170 14.25 9.88 -27.54
CA LEU A 170 14.69 8.85 -26.61
C LEU A 170 13.51 8.23 -25.87
N ARG A 171 13.50 6.90 -25.80
CA ARG A 171 12.59 6.14 -24.94
C ARG A 171 13.27 5.86 -23.61
N VAL A 172 12.85 6.58 -22.59
CA VAL A 172 13.31 6.37 -21.23
C VAL A 172 12.23 5.59 -20.48
N VAL A 173 12.57 4.45 -19.91
CA VAL A 173 11.70 3.74 -18.99
C VAL A 173 12.15 4.03 -17.59
N GLN A 174 11.22 4.51 -16.76
CA GLN A 174 11.43 4.68 -15.31
C GLN A 174 10.72 3.56 -14.57
N ILE A 175 11.44 2.95 -13.64
CA ILE A 175 10.96 1.94 -12.69
C ILE A 175 11.17 2.51 -11.28
N SER A 176 10.22 2.32 -10.37
CA SER A 176 10.32 2.73 -8.97
C SER A 176 9.57 1.75 -8.08
N ASP A 177 9.96 1.69 -6.80
CA ASP A 177 9.18 1.01 -5.76
C ASP A 177 8.89 -0.47 -6.09
N ALA A 178 9.90 -1.21 -6.52
CA ALA A 178 9.75 -2.62 -6.89
C ALA A 178 9.40 -3.50 -5.69
N HIS A 179 9.90 -3.17 -4.49
CA HIS A 179 9.58 -3.87 -3.23
C HIS A 179 9.57 -5.40 -3.37
N LEU A 180 10.66 -5.94 -3.90
CA LEU A 180 10.81 -7.34 -4.34
C LEU A 180 10.52 -8.37 -3.25
N GLY A 181 10.70 -8.03 -1.98
CA GLY A 181 10.32 -8.88 -0.85
C GLY A 181 8.84 -9.24 -0.82
N SER A 182 7.98 -8.39 -1.39
CA SER A 182 6.55 -8.64 -1.49
C SER A 182 6.18 -9.76 -2.47
N PHE A 183 7.11 -10.16 -3.36
CA PHE A 183 6.92 -11.15 -4.42
C PHE A 183 7.70 -12.44 -4.20
N ALA A 184 8.17 -12.70 -2.97
CA ALA A 184 9.00 -13.86 -2.66
C ALA A 184 8.40 -15.20 -3.13
N ASP A 185 7.08 -15.38 -2.98
CA ASP A 185 6.36 -16.61 -3.33
C ASP A 185 5.53 -16.50 -4.62
N THR A 186 5.50 -15.32 -5.25
CA THR A 186 4.67 -15.06 -6.43
C THR A 186 5.48 -14.28 -7.47
N PRO A 187 6.41 -14.94 -8.18
CA PRO A 187 7.32 -14.26 -9.10
C PRO A 187 6.64 -13.76 -10.38
N ALA A 188 5.57 -14.40 -10.83
CA ALA A 188 4.93 -14.11 -12.11
C ALA A 188 4.64 -12.62 -12.36
N PRO A 189 4.07 -11.84 -11.43
CA PRO A 189 3.80 -10.43 -11.70
C PRO A 189 5.06 -9.60 -12.00
N VAL A 190 6.17 -9.87 -11.31
CA VAL A 190 7.43 -9.16 -11.57
C VAL A 190 7.99 -9.55 -12.94
N LEU A 191 7.98 -10.83 -13.28
CA LEU A 191 8.43 -11.30 -14.59
C LEU A 191 7.60 -10.70 -15.73
N GLU A 192 6.27 -10.67 -15.60
CA GLU A 192 5.38 -10.01 -16.55
C GLU A 192 5.68 -8.50 -16.69
N ALA A 193 6.01 -7.84 -15.58
CA ALA A 193 6.41 -6.43 -15.61
C ALA A 193 7.74 -6.24 -16.37
N LEU A 194 8.74 -7.09 -16.13
CA LEU A 194 10.02 -7.05 -16.83
C LEU A 194 9.87 -7.34 -18.33
N GLU A 195 9.05 -8.32 -18.72
CA GLU A 195 8.69 -8.58 -20.11
C GLU A 195 8.02 -7.37 -20.78
N SER A 196 7.09 -6.73 -20.07
CA SER A 196 6.45 -5.50 -20.53
C SER A 196 7.47 -4.39 -20.77
N ILE A 197 8.41 -4.18 -19.83
CA ILE A 197 9.50 -3.19 -19.94
C ILE A 197 10.37 -3.52 -21.15
N ALA A 198 10.81 -4.76 -21.32
CA ALA A 198 11.61 -5.20 -22.46
C ALA A 198 10.89 -4.96 -23.80
N SER A 199 9.57 -5.19 -23.86
CA SER A 199 8.75 -4.96 -25.05
C SER A 199 8.71 -3.48 -25.50
N LEU A 200 8.91 -2.55 -24.58
CA LEU A 200 8.98 -1.11 -24.88
C LEU A 200 10.25 -0.74 -25.65
N LYS A 201 11.26 -1.61 -25.67
CA LYS A 201 12.57 -1.38 -26.29
C LYS A 201 13.17 -0.03 -25.84
N PRO A 202 13.43 0.14 -24.53
CA PRO A 202 13.95 1.40 -24.00
C PRO A 202 15.36 1.70 -24.53
N ASP A 203 15.65 2.97 -24.76
CA ASP A 203 17.02 3.44 -25.02
C ASP A 203 17.79 3.58 -23.70
N LEU A 204 17.07 3.91 -22.61
CA LEU A 204 17.61 4.15 -21.27
C LEU A 204 16.62 3.60 -20.23
N ILE A 205 17.13 2.94 -19.17
CA ILE A 205 16.33 2.52 -18.02
C ILE A 205 16.84 3.26 -16.78
N LEU A 206 15.91 3.87 -16.05
CA LEU A 206 16.15 4.55 -14.78
C LEU A 206 15.38 3.86 -13.66
N PHE A 207 16.08 3.40 -12.65
CA PHE A 207 15.49 2.84 -11.44
C PHE A 207 15.62 3.84 -10.28
N THR A 208 14.48 4.30 -9.75
CA THR A 208 14.46 5.43 -8.81
C THR A 208 14.31 5.01 -7.35
N GLY A 209 14.78 3.79 -7.02
CA GLY A 209 14.91 3.29 -5.65
C GLY A 209 13.75 2.45 -5.15
N ASP A 210 13.84 2.03 -3.90
CA ASP A 210 12.96 1.08 -3.22
C ASP A 210 12.90 -0.28 -3.95
N LEU A 211 14.08 -0.87 -4.18
CA LEU A 211 14.22 -2.19 -4.75
C LEU A 211 13.71 -3.27 -3.80
N VAL A 212 13.99 -3.11 -2.52
CA VAL A 212 13.63 -4.06 -1.46
C VAL A 212 12.61 -3.47 -0.47
N ASN A 213 12.01 -4.31 0.37
CA ASN A 213 11.17 -3.87 1.48
C ASN A 213 12.00 -3.56 2.72
N THR A 214 13.02 -4.41 3.00
CA THR A 214 13.69 -4.46 4.30
C THR A 214 15.19 -4.65 4.20
N ASP A 215 15.67 -5.59 3.36
CA ASP A 215 17.10 -5.91 3.23
C ASP A 215 17.44 -6.54 1.87
N ALA A 216 18.74 -6.61 1.57
CA ALA A 216 19.27 -7.05 0.28
C ALA A 216 18.89 -8.49 -0.10
N SER A 217 18.67 -9.40 0.86
CA SER A 217 18.33 -10.79 0.58
C SER A 217 17.05 -10.97 -0.24
N GLU A 218 16.15 -9.97 -0.16
CA GLU A 218 14.90 -9.95 -0.92
C GLU A 218 15.13 -9.84 -2.43
N ALA A 219 16.26 -9.26 -2.86
CA ALA A 219 16.58 -9.01 -4.25
C ALA A 219 17.42 -10.12 -4.91
N GLU A 220 18.05 -11.02 -4.15
CA GLU A 220 18.98 -12.02 -4.65
C GLU A 220 18.46 -12.84 -5.84
N LYS A 221 17.27 -13.38 -5.73
CA LYS A 221 16.67 -14.22 -6.78
C LYS A 221 16.26 -13.43 -8.04
N TRP A 222 16.28 -12.10 -7.97
CA TRP A 222 15.86 -11.23 -9.05
C TRP A 222 17.01 -10.70 -9.91
N ILE A 223 18.26 -10.99 -9.51
CA ILE A 223 19.46 -10.54 -10.22
C ILE A 223 19.38 -10.95 -11.70
N GLY A 224 19.20 -12.25 -11.97
CA GLY A 224 19.10 -12.75 -13.35
C GLY A 224 18.00 -12.08 -14.17
N PRO A 225 16.73 -12.09 -13.73
CA PRO A 225 15.63 -11.46 -14.44
C PRO A 225 15.84 -9.96 -14.74
N PHE A 226 16.41 -9.17 -13.83
CA PHE A 226 16.70 -7.76 -14.07
C PHE A 226 17.93 -7.57 -14.97
N ALA A 227 18.91 -8.49 -14.92
CA ALA A 227 20.09 -8.45 -15.78
C ALA A 227 19.74 -8.62 -17.28
N GLU A 228 18.65 -9.35 -17.58
CA GLU A 228 18.14 -9.55 -18.95
C GLU A 228 17.57 -8.28 -19.59
N LEU A 229 17.23 -7.27 -18.80
CA LEU A 229 16.76 -5.99 -19.33
C LEU A 229 17.90 -5.29 -20.09
N ALA A 230 17.64 -4.93 -21.34
CA ALA A 230 18.58 -4.24 -22.22
C ALA A 230 18.16 -2.81 -22.51
N ALA A 231 19.11 -1.88 -22.41
CA ALA A 231 18.96 -0.50 -22.83
C ALA A 231 20.30 -0.01 -23.43
N PRO A 232 20.35 0.35 -24.72
CA PRO A 232 21.61 0.70 -25.42
C PRO A 232 22.40 1.86 -24.78
N MET A 233 21.71 2.80 -24.13
CA MET A 233 22.35 3.92 -23.42
C MET A 233 22.62 3.64 -21.95
N GLY A 234 22.31 2.44 -21.48
CA GLY A 234 22.58 1.98 -20.13
C GLY A 234 21.36 1.89 -19.22
N LYS A 235 21.59 1.28 -18.07
CA LYS A 235 20.67 1.18 -16.94
C LYS A 235 21.30 1.91 -15.76
N PHE A 236 20.58 2.84 -15.16
CA PHE A 236 21.05 3.62 -14.01
C PHE A 236 20.06 3.52 -12.87
N SER A 237 20.57 3.53 -11.66
CA SER A 237 19.75 3.43 -10.45
C SER A 237 20.19 4.41 -9.37
N ILE A 238 19.30 4.67 -8.43
CA ILE A 238 19.57 5.36 -7.17
C ILE A 238 18.95 4.56 -6.02
N MET A 239 19.35 4.86 -4.79
CA MET A 239 18.77 4.28 -3.58
C MET A 239 17.52 5.03 -3.14
N GLY A 240 16.44 4.29 -2.83
CA GLY A 240 15.26 4.80 -2.14
C GLY A 240 15.37 4.65 -0.63
N ASN A 241 14.34 5.04 0.11
CA ASN A 241 14.40 4.99 1.59
C ASN A 241 14.36 3.56 2.16
N HIS A 242 13.79 2.60 1.45
CA HIS A 242 13.76 1.19 1.88
C HIS A 242 15.09 0.46 1.68
N ASP A 243 15.93 0.96 0.79
CA ASP A 243 17.19 0.32 0.41
C ASP A 243 18.32 0.48 1.46
N TYR A 244 18.08 1.21 2.56
CA TYR A 244 19.05 1.42 3.63
C TYR A 244 18.93 0.42 4.81
N ALA A 245 18.03 -0.56 4.72
CA ALA A 245 17.73 -1.54 5.78
C ALA A 245 17.27 -0.92 7.13
N ASP A 246 16.71 0.31 7.09
CA ASP A 246 16.27 1.02 8.29
C ASP A 246 14.94 0.48 8.86
N TYR A 247 14.20 -0.32 8.09
CA TYR A 247 12.88 -0.83 8.47
C TYR A 247 12.90 -2.19 9.18
N GLY A 248 14.07 -2.84 9.28
CA GLY A 248 14.26 -4.10 10.00
C GLY A 248 14.86 -3.90 11.40
N PRO A 249 14.82 -4.91 12.27
CA PRO A 249 15.45 -4.93 13.58
C PRO A 249 16.94 -5.32 13.47
N PHE A 250 17.66 -4.64 12.57
CA PHE A 250 19.07 -4.93 12.28
C PHE A 250 20.01 -4.08 13.16
N THR A 251 21.17 -4.63 13.47
CA THR A 251 22.30 -3.85 14.02
C THR A 251 22.86 -2.91 12.96
N ASP A 252 23.72 -2.00 13.35
CA ASP A 252 24.34 -1.06 12.40
C ASP A 252 25.28 -1.80 11.43
N GLU A 253 25.95 -2.89 11.90
CA GLU A 253 26.80 -3.75 11.08
C GLU A 253 25.96 -4.53 10.05
N GLU A 254 24.82 -5.06 10.45
CA GLU A 254 23.91 -5.79 9.54
C GLU A 254 23.31 -4.86 8.49
N ARG A 255 22.95 -3.63 8.85
CA ARG A 255 22.49 -2.60 7.89
C ARG A 255 23.55 -2.24 6.88
N GLU A 256 24.80 -2.06 7.35
CA GLU A 256 25.92 -1.78 6.46
C GLU A 256 26.18 -2.93 5.50
N ALA A 257 26.22 -4.15 6.01
CA ALA A 257 26.39 -5.36 5.18
C ALA A 257 25.27 -5.49 4.13
N SER A 258 24.02 -5.23 4.51
CA SER A 258 22.88 -5.24 3.59
C SER A 258 23.02 -4.16 2.50
N ARG A 259 23.45 -2.94 2.85
CA ARG A 259 23.68 -1.87 1.86
C ARG A 259 24.78 -2.23 0.87
N GLN A 260 25.92 -2.74 1.37
CA GLN A 260 27.03 -3.14 0.50
C GLN A 260 26.59 -4.25 -0.46
N ARG A 261 25.85 -5.24 0.05
CA ARG A 261 25.30 -6.30 -0.79
C ARG A 261 24.32 -5.74 -1.84
N LEU A 262 23.51 -4.75 -1.48
CA LEU A 262 22.57 -4.14 -2.41
C LEU A 262 23.29 -3.37 -3.53
N TYR A 263 24.42 -2.72 -3.24
CA TYR A 263 25.26 -2.09 -4.27
C TYR A 263 25.75 -3.11 -5.27
N GLU A 264 26.28 -4.26 -4.80
CA GLU A 264 26.69 -5.37 -5.66
C GLU A 264 25.53 -5.91 -6.50
N ILE A 265 24.34 -6.07 -5.90
CA ILE A 265 23.13 -6.54 -6.59
C ILE A 265 22.76 -5.58 -7.74
N HIS A 266 22.81 -4.27 -7.53
CA HIS A 266 22.57 -3.31 -8.61
C HIS A 266 23.56 -3.51 -9.76
N GLU A 267 24.85 -3.70 -9.47
CA GLU A 267 25.88 -3.98 -10.45
C GLU A 267 25.64 -5.32 -11.17
N GLU A 268 25.35 -6.40 -10.44
CA GLU A 268 25.01 -7.72 -10.98
C GLU A 268 23.75 -7.68 -11.86
N MET A 269 22.75 -6.85 -11.52
CA MET A 269 21.58 -6.56 -12.35
C MET A 269 21.93 -5.72 -13.60
N GLY A 270 23.16 -5.24 -13.70
CA GLY A 270 23.66 -4.38 -14.80
C GLY A 270 23.24 -2.92 -14.69
N PHE A 271 22.88 -2.44 -13.49
CA PHE A 271 22.65 -1.03 -13.23
C PHE A 271 23.94 -0.33 -12.79
N ASN A 272 24.17 0.87 -13.32
CA ASN A 272 25.14 1.79 -12.74
C ASN A 272 24.45 2.57 -11.62
N LEU A 273 24.79 2.22 -10.36
CA LEU A 273 24.22 2.84 -9.16
C LEU A 273 24.90 4.20 -8.92
N LEU A 274 24.11 5.26 -8.87
CA LEU A 274 24.57 6.63 -8.65
C LEU A 274 24.28 7.04 -7.19
N LEU A 275 25.34 7.28 -6.42
CA LEU A 275 25.28 7.67 -5.02
C LEU A 275 25.65 9.14 -4.85
N ASN A 276 24.74 10.04 -5.22
CA ASN A 276 24.97 11.48 -5.34
C ASN A 276 26.08 11.79 -6.36
N GLU A 277 25.93 11.23 -7.54
CA GLU A 277 26.88 11.29 -8.64
C GLU A 277 26.19 11.67 -9.94
N HIS A 278 26.96 12.04 -10.94
CA HIS A 278 26.45 12.27 -12.28
C HIS A 278 27.25 11.49 -13.33
N VAL A 279 26.62 11.24 -14.47
CA VAL A 279 27.24 10.60 -15.60
C VAL A 279 26.95 11.36 -16.90
N HIS A 280 27.88 11.32 -17.82
CA HIS A 280 27.72 11.88 -19.16
C HIS A 280 27.24 10.76 -20.11
N LEU A 281 26.04 10.92 -20.63
CA LEU A 281 25.48 10.05 -21.65
C LEU A 281 25.88 10.61 -23.02
N GLU A 282 26.53 9.79 -23.84
CA GLU A 282 26.97 10.21 -25.16
C GLU A 282 26.10 9.64 -26.28
N ARG A 283 25.73 10.48 -27.24
CA ARG A 283 25.03 10.06 -28.46
C ARG A 283 25.38 11.00 -29.61
N GLU A 284 25.85 10.43 -30.73
CA GLU A 284 26.23 11.18 -31.92
C GLU A 284 27.22 12.32 -31.63
N GLY A 285 28.19 12.07 -30.74
CA GLY A 285 29.19 13.07 -30.32
C GLY A 285 28.65 14.21 -29.46
N GLN A 286 27.44 14.10 -28.97
CA GLN A 286 26.82 15.06 -28.04
C GLN A 286 26.68 14.43 -26.64
N GLN A 287 26.66 15.27 -25.63
CA GLN A 287 26.58 14.84 -24.24
C GLN A 287 25.29 15.32 -23.58
N LEU A 288 24.71 14.46 -22.76
CA LEU A 288 23.60 14.74 -21.83
C LEU A 288 24.05 14.32 -20.44
N VAL A 289 23.91 15.18 -19.44
CA VAL A 289 24.26 14.85 -18.06
C VAL A 289 23.04 14.22 -17.36
N LEU A 290 23.23 13.04 -16.78
CA LEU A 290 22.27 12.37 -15.93
C LEU A 290 22.73 12.51 -14.47
N LEU A 291 21.89 13.06 -13.60
CA LEU A 291 22.14 13.23 -12.17
C LEU A 291 21.44 12.14 -11.38
N GLY A 292 22.17 11.41 -10.55
CA GLY A 292 21.64 10.44 -9.59
C GLY A 292 21.75 10.97 -8.17
N VAL A 293 20.63 11.37 -7.59
CA VAL A 293 20.55 11.88 -6.22
C VAL A 293 19.86 10.84 -5.36
N GLU A 294 20.50 10.45 -4.26
CA GLU A 294 19.89 9.53 -3.28
C GLU A 294 18.66 10.13 -2.60
N ASN A 295 18.02 9.40 -1.71
CA ASN A 295 16.76 9.80 -1.08
C ASN A 295 16.83 11.17 -0.37
N LEU A 296 15.96 12.11 -0.77
CA LEU A 296 15.79 13.45 -0.18
C LEU A 296 14.50 13.57 0.67
N GLY A 297 13.82 12.46 0.96
CA GLY A 297 12.50 12.43 1.59
C GLY A 297 12.47 13.07 2.99
N LYS A 298 11.47 13.91 3.27
CA LYS A 298 11.22 14.42 4.63
C LYS A 298 10.61 13.32 5.50
N GLY A 299 11.18 13.13 6.70
CA GLY A 299 10.71 12.11 7.65
C GLY A 299 11.32 10.72 7.47
N PHE A 300 12.17 10.54 6.46
CA PHE A 300 12.98 9.36 6.22
C PHE A 300 14.46 9.69 6.29
N ARG A 301 15.33 8.67 6.16
CA ARG A 301 16.76 8.91 6.02
C ARG A 301 17.01 9.83 4.82
N THR A 302 17.67 10.94 5.05
CA THR A 302 18.07 11.90 4.01
C THR A 302 19.54 11.67 3.69
N SER A 303 19.83 10.99 2.58
CA SER A 303 21.18 10.73 2.07
C SER A 303 21.51 11.54 0.82
N GLY A 304 20.49 12.13 0.18
CA GLY A 304 20.64 12.89 -1.05
C GLY A 304 21.37 14.22 -0.87
N ASP A 305 22.33 14.49 -1.76
CA ASP A 305 23.09 15.73 -1.84
C ASP A 305 23.16 16.22 -3.29
N LEU A 306 22.22 17.08 -3.67
CA LEU A 306 22.18 17.65 -5.02
C LEU A 306 23.43 18.49 -5.34
N LYS A 307 24.03 19.17 -4.36
CA LYS A 307 25.23 19.99 -4.58
C LYS A 307 26.43 19.11 -4.92
N LYS A 308 26.62 18.01 -4.18
CA LYS A 308 27.63 16.99 -4.48
C LYS A 308 27.43 16.41 -5.87
N THR A 309 26.17 16.07 -6.22
CA THR A 309 25.82 15.47 -7.51
C THR A 309 26.13 16.38 -8.70
N MET A 310 26.05 17.70 -8.52
CA MET A 310 26.31 18.71 -9.57
C MET A 310 27.77 19.15 -9.64
N ALA A 311 28.60 18.79 -8.66
CA ALA A 311 30.01 19.14 -8.62
C ALA A 311 30.86 18.23 -9.49
#